data_7201d9b943d67aa65296206abbe26661
#
_entry.id   7201d9b943d67aa65296206abbe26661
#
_cell.length_a   1.000
_cell.length_b   1.000
_cell.length_c   1.000
_cell.angle_alpha   90.00
_cell.angle_beta   90.00
_cell.angle_gamma   90.00
#
_symmetry.space_group_name_H-M   'P 1'
#
loop_
_entity.id
_entity.type
_entity.pdbx_description
1 polymer ?
#
loop_
_entity_poly.entity_id
_entity_poly.type
_entity_poly.pdbx_seq_one_letter_code
_entity_poly.pdbx_strand_id
1 'polypeptide(L)'
;MPKESCVFLPSLDDQRKYLIAKGYFPQGTTLSDDDRDMLACSNFHYLLGYFRNYNKYKNKGLLPENPGISDVLDIVRMDVEVSSLLYGYMRQSEQAIRAAWVDVFCTYRSPHEYLNPNAYICMNQDRPVDALIKDMMRHILRYREPYVRERVEEWWKSCAKSSSKNPSENLDDWEDVEELREMMQKELPLWSVVDSFSLGLLSHAVVQSYASETSADSGDPEKMLLYKKTAERMGVNHKHFEGRLRSLTTLRNRVAHGSRLWMMPTTDTPAKPKIFAKDLRNADPKGMLVSFANVALLQGNTRRQTDAWKAIKALVTQDESYSIGVGSRKIFNVMAIPAAGLAL
;
A
#
# COMPACT_ATOMS: atom_id res chain seq x y z
N MET A 1 -36.82 11.29 -6.62
CA MET A 1 -36.64 11.81 -5.24
C MET A 1 -35.82 13.05 -5.32
N PRO A 2 -36.16 14.15 -4.62
CA PRO A 2 -35.33 15.35 -4.62
C PRO A 2 -33.93 14.99 -4.12
N LYS A 3 -32.86 15.47 -4.77
CA LYS A 3 -31.50 15.39 -4.28
C LYS A 3 -31.50 15.96 -2.87
N GLU A 4 -31.21 15.13 -1.86
CA GLU A 4 -31.01 15.60 -0.49
C GLU A 4 -29.91 16.66 -0.56
N SER A 5 -30.27 17.92 -0.27
CA SER A 5 -29.30 18.99 -0.10
C SER A 5 -28.29 18.50 0.95
N CYS A 6 -27.00 18.65 0.66
CA CYS A 6 -25.95 18.42 1.66
C CYS A 6 -26.16 19.41 2.78
N VAL A 7 -26.78 18.98 3.87
CA VAL A 7 -27.00 19.82 5.06
C VAL A 7 -25.73 19.77 5.89
N PHE A 8 -25.10 20.91 6.09
CA PHE A 8 -24.03 21.05 7.05
C PHE A 8 -24.60 20.95 8.47
N LEU A 9 -24.01 20.12 9.31
CA LEU A 9 -24.45 19.87 10.68
C LEU A 9 -23.40 20.46 11.66
N PRO A 10 -23.60 21.71 12.10
CA PRO A 10 -22.55 22.46 12.80
C PRO A 10 -22.32 22.02 14.24
N SER A 11 -23.31 21.38 14.89
CA SER A 11 -23.18 20.96 16.29
C SER A 11 -23.27 19.45 16.46
N LEU A 12 -22.69 18.94 17.55
CA LEU A 12 -22.80 17.53 17.94
C LEU A 12 -24.24 17.11 18.17
N ASP A 13 -25.09 18.00 18.68
CA ASP A 13 -26.50 17.72 18.89
C ASP A 13 -27.25 17.59 17.57
N ASP A 14 -26.94 18.40 16.58
CA ASP A 14 -27.50 18.27 15.23
C ASP A 14 -27.06 16.98 14.55
N GLN A 15 -25.79 16.59 14.71
CA GLN A 15 -25.28 15.31 14.22
C GLN A 15 -25.99 14.12 14.87
N ARG A 16 -26.16 14.15 16.20
CA ARG A 16 -26.92 13.14 16.94
C ARG A 16 -28.38 13.06 16.47
N LYS A 17 -29.07 14.21 16.39
CA LYS A 17 -30.44 14.29 15.89
C LYS A 17 -30.58 13.75 14.48
N TYR A 18 -29.60 14.04 13.60
CA TYR A 18 -29.57 13.51 12.24
C TYR A 18 -29.48 11.98 12.22
N LEU A 19 -28.58 11.39 13.02
CA LEU A 19 -28.40 9.93 13.09
C LEU A 19 -29.68 9.24 13.58
N ILE A 20 -30.37 9.82 14.56
CA ILE A 20 -31.67 9.33 15.07
C ILE A 20 -32.76 9.50 13.99
N ALA A 21 -32.88 10.66 13.36
CA ALA A 21 -33.86 10.93 12.32
C ALA A 21 -33.72 10.02 11.09
N LYS A 22 -32.49 9.58 10.76
CA LYS A 22 -32.19 8.60 9.73
C LYS A 22 -32.45 7.14 10.16
N GLY A 23 -32.87 6.92 11.39
CA GLY A 23 -33.17 5.59 11.92
C GLY A 23 -31.92 4.72 12.17
N TYR A 24 -30.75 5.33 12.28
CA TYR A 24 -29.55 4.57 12.61
C TYR A 24 -29.54 4.15 14.09
N PHE A 25 -30.12 4.98 14.96
CA PHE A 25 -30.22 4.74 16.40
C PHE A 25 -31.62 5.06 16.90
N PRO A 26 -32.07 4.45 18.03
CA PRO A 26 -33.37 4.73 18.63
C PRO A 26 -33.44 6.14 19.23
N GLN A 27 -34.68 6.61 19.44
CA GLN A 27 -34.96 7.84 20.20
C GLN A 27 -34.35 7.73 21.62
N GLY A 28 -33.82 8.83 22.10
CA GLY A 28 -33.21 8.85 23.45
C GLY A 28 -31.76 8.37 23.52
N THR A 29 -31.15 7.96 22.40
CA THR A 29 -29.71 7.64 22.36
C THR A 29 -28.88 8.83 22.83
N THR A 30 -28.00 8.60 23.81
CA THR A 30 -27.06 9.58 24.37
C THR A 30 -25.65 9.38 23.82
N LEU A 31 -24.81 10.39 23.96
CA LEU A 31 -23.39 10.33 23.64
C LEU A 31 -22.60 10.28 24.94
N SER A 32 -21.65 9.36 25.05
CA SER A 32 -20.60 9.42 26.06
C SER A 32 -19.66 10.60 25.79
N ASP A 33 -18.81 10.94 26.75
CA ASP A 33 -17.83 12.01 26.55
C ASP A 33 -16.81 11.61 25.46
N ASP A 34 -16.35 10.36 25.44
CA ASP A 34 -15.46 9.82 24.40
C ASP A 34 -16.10 9.85 22.99
N ASP A 35 -17.41 9.60 22.89
CA ASP A 35 -18.14 9.70 21.62
C ASP A 35 -18.23 11.16 21.16
N ARG A 36 -18.44 12.08 22.08
CA ARG A 36 -18.46 13.52 21.81
C ARG A 36 -17.12 13.99 21.26
N ASP A 37 -16.03 13.57 21.90
CA ASP A 37 -14.68 13.92 21.48
C ASP A 37 -14.38 13.36 20.09
N MET A 38 -14.73 12.12 19.82
CA MET A 38 -14.56 11.52 18.49
C MET A 38 -15.36 12.23 17.40
N LEU A 39 -16.63 12.55 17.67
CA LEU A 39 -17.47 13.28 16.73
C LEU A 39 -16.95 14.71 16.50
N ALA A 40 -16.43 15.38 17.53
CA ALA A 40 -15.87 16.72 17.44
C ALA A 40 -14.55 16.77 16.65
N CYS A 41 -13.71 15.74 16.82
CA CYS A 41 -12.37 15.68 16.20
C CYS A 41 -12.36 14.98 14.82
N SER A 42 -13.50 14.49 14.32
CA SER A 42 -13.58 13.75 13.07
C SER A 42 -14.50 14.42 12.05
N ASN A 43 -14.19 14.24 10.77
CA ASN A 43 -15.12 14.66 9.74
C ASN A 43 -16.39 13.80 9.80
N PHE A 44 -17.52 14.41 10.09
CA PHE A 44 -18.80 13.71 10.25
C PHE A 44 -19.20 12.90 9.00
N HIS A 45 -18.90 13.39 7.79
CA HIS A 45 -19.17 12.64 6.55
C HIS A 45 -18.31 11.37 6.44
N TYR A 46 -17.09 11.38 6.96
CA TYR A 46 -16.25 10.18 7.07
C TYR A 46 -16.92 9.15 8.00
N LEU A 47 -17.38 9.61 9.17
CA LEU A 47 -18.08 8.76 10.13
C LEU A 47 -19.42 8.24 9.61
N LEU A 48 -20.18 9.05 8.85
CA LEU A 48 -21.41 8.59 8.20
C LEU A 48 -21.23 7.35 7.34
N GLY A 49 -20.05 7.14 6.78
CA GLY A 49 -19.74 5.93 6.04
C GLY A 49 -19.81 4.66 6.89
N TYR A 50 -19.42 4.73 8.18
CA TYR A 50 -19.55 3.62 9.13
C TYR A 50 -21.01 3.43 9.53
N PHE A 51 -21.70 4.48 9.94
CA PHE A 51 -23.11 4.41 10.36
C PHE A 51 -24.01 3.86 9.25
N ARG A 52 -23.87 4.34 8.01
CA ARG A 52 -24.63 3.86 6.86
C ARG A 52 -24.40 2.38 6.58
N ASN A 53 -23.13 1.97 6.58
CA ASN A 53 -22.78 0.58 6.34
C ASN A 53 -23.26 -0.31 7.47
N TYR A 54 -23.05 0.06 8.72
CA TYR A 54 -23.53 -0.71 9.87
C TYR A 54 -25.04 -0.93 9.78
N ASN A 55 -25.81 0.15 9.62
CA ASN A 55 -27.27 0.08 9.53
C ASN A 55 -27.74 -0.79 8.35
N LYS A 56 -27.12 -0.66 7.17
CA LYS A 56 -27.45 -1.46 5.98
C LYS A 56 -27.26 -2.96 6.22
N TYR A 57 -26.17 -3.35 6.87
CA TYR A 57 -25.82 -4.77 7.04
C TYR A 57 -26.43 -5.38 8.32
N LYS A 58 -26.68 -4.59 9.35
CA LYS A 58 -27.52 -4.94 10.49
C LYS A 58 -28.93 -5.36 10.00
N ASN A 59 -29.56 -4.54 9.18
CA ASN A 59 -30.89 -4.83 8.64
C ASN A 59 -30.95 -6.08 7.73
N LYS A 60 -29.79 -6.65 7.39
CA LYS A 60 -29.66 -7.93 6.66
C LYS A 60 -29.27 -9.09 7.57
N GLY A 61 -29.27 -8.89 8.87
CA GLY A 61 -28.87 -9.91 9.86
C GLY A 61 -27.38 -10.32 9.77
N LEU A 62 -26.53 -9.43 9.27
CA LEU A 62 -25.08 -9.69 9.08
C LEU A 62 -24.20 -9.02 10.15
N LEU A 63 -24.79 -8.16 10.96
CA LEU A 63 -24.18 -7.48 12.10
C LEU A 63 -25.15 -7.52 13.28
N PRO A 64 -24.65 -7.33 14.53
CA PRO A 64 -25.48 -7.27 15.72
C PRO A 64 -26.62 -6.26 15.58
N GLU A 65 -27.78 -6.60 16.12
CA GLU A 65 -28.97 -5.73 16.17
C GLU A 65 -28.85 -4.71 17.31
N ASN A 66 -29.52 -3.57 17.15
CA ASN A 66 -29.64 -2.54 18.18
C ASN A 66 -28.30 -1.99 18.72
N PRO A 67 -27.36 -1.56 17.86
CA PRO A 67 -26.14 -0.96 18.33
C PRO A 67 -26.40 0.40 18.98
N GLY A 68 -25.61 0.76 19.99
CA GLY A 68 -25.43 2.14 20.41
C GLY A 68 -24.54 2.92 19.43
N ILE A 69 -24.45 4.23 19.60
CA ILE A 69 -23.51 5.06 18.83
C ILE A 69 -22.08 4.60 19.14
N SER A 70 -21.77 4.35 20.41
CA SER A 70 -20.47 3.87 20.87
C SER A 70 -20.02 2.61 20.15
N ASP A 71 -20.91 1.62 19.96
CA ASP A 71 -20.57 0.36 19.27
C ASP A 71 -20.09 0.58 17.82
N VAL A 72 -20.64 1.59 17.14
CA VAL A 72 -20.19 1.93 15.78
C VAL A 72 -18.91 2.77 15.80
N LEU A 73 -18.76 3.65 16.80
CA LEU A 73 -17.55 4.44 16.98
C LEU A 73 -16.37 3.57 17.45
N ASP A 74 -16.61 2.48 18.18
CA ASP A 74 -15.58 1.49 18.51
C ASP A 74 -15.01 0.81 17.27
N ILE A 75 -15.84 0.56 16.25
CA ILE A 75 -15.35 0.10 14.94
C ILE A 75 -14.42 1.13 14.30
N VAL A 76 -14.69 2.43 14.45
CA VAL A 76 -13.81 3.50 13.95
C VAL A 76 -12.48 3.50 14.71
N ARG A 77 -12.51 3.34 16.04
CA ARG A 77 -11.30 3.22 16.88
C ARG A 77 -10.47 2.03 16.47
N MET A 78 -11.11 0.88 16.28
CA MET A 78 -10.45 -0.33 15.76
C MET A 78 -9.81 -0.11 14.39
N ASP A 79 -10.48 0.60 13.48
CA ASP A 79 -9.93 0.88 12.15
C ASP A 79 -8.65 1.74 12.22
N VAL A 80 -8.60 2.70 13.16
CA VAL A 80 -7.41 3.51 13.45
C VAL A 80 -6.28 2.66 14.04
N GLU A 81 -6.58 1.83 15.04
CA GLU A 81 -5.58 0.96 15.68
C GLU A 81 -4.99 -0.06 14.71
N VAL A 82 -5.85 -0.72 13.92
CA VAL A 82 -5.43 -1.66 12.88
C VAL A 82 -4.60 -0.96 11.81
N SER A 83 -5.00 0.24 11.39
CA SER A 83 -4.23 1.06 10.43
C SER A 83 -2.84 1.40 10.97
N SER A 84 -2.74 1.77 12.24
CA SER A 84 -1.47 2.09 12.90
C SER A 84 -0.55 0.87 12.98
N LEU A 85 -1.07 -0.28 13.36
CA LEU A 85 -0.33 -1.54 13.40
C LEU A 85 0.15 -1.94 11.98
N LEU A 86 -0.75 -1.88 11.00
CA LEU A 86 -0.43 -2.20 9.61
C LEU A 86 0.62 -1.27 9.03
N TYR A 87 0.59 0.03 9.35
CA TYR A 87 1.59 0.98 8.88
C TYR A 87 3.00 0.59 9.32
N GLY A 88 3.16 0.18 10.59
CA GLY A 88 4.42 -0.33 11.11
C GLY A 88 4.92 -1.56 10.34
N TYR A 89 4.04 -2.55 10.11
CA TYR A 89 4.40 -3.74 9.34
C TYR A 89 4.64 -3.46 7.85
N MET A 90 3.91 -2.54 7.25
CA MET A 90 4.14 -2.14 5.85
C MET A 90 5.52 -1.50 5.67
N ARG A 91 5.96 -0.67 6.62
CA ARG A 91 7.34 -0.13 6.61
C ARG A 91 8.39 -1.24 6.69
N GLN A 92 8.16 -2.24 7.55
CA GLN A 92 9.06 -3.40 7.65
C GLN A 92 9.05 -4.24 6.35
N SER A 93 7.88 -4.43 5.73
CA SER A 93 7.79 -5.11 4.42
C SER A 93 8.55 -4.34 3.34
N GLU A 94 8.42 -3.03 3.31
CA GLU A 94 9.13 -2.16 2.36
C GLU A 94 10.64 -2.29 2.50
N GLN A 95 11.16 -2.27 3.73
CA GLN A 95 12.58 -2.49 4.01
C GLN A 95 13.03 -3.91 3.60
N ALA A 96 12.24 -4.92 3.89
CA ALA A 96 12.55 -6.30 3.51
C ALA A 96 12.60 -6.47 1.97
N ILE A 97 11.70 -5.82 1.25
CA ILE A 97 11.67 -5.82 -0.23
C ILE A 97 12.92 -5.12 -0.79
N ARG A 98 13.28 -3.93 -0.25
CA ARG A 98 14.50 -3.22 -0.65
C ARG A 98 15.74 -4.08 -0.46
N ALA A 99 15.93 -4.62 0.74
CA ALA A 99 17.08 -5.46 1.06
C ALA A 99 17.15 -6.69 0.15
N ALA A 100 16.05 -7.40 -0.05
CA ALA A 100 16.02 -8.58 -0.89
C ALA A 100 16.28 -8.26 -2.37
N TRP A 101 15.73 -7.15 -2.88
CA TRP A 101 15.95 -6.75 -4.26
C TRP A 101 17.38 -6.28 -4.51
N VAL A 102 17.95 -5.46 -3.61
CA VAL A 102 19.36 -5.04 -3.69
C VAL A 102 20.29 -6.25 -3.70
N ASP A 103 20.11 -7.19 -2.78
CA ASP A 103 20.89 -8.42 -2.66
C ASP A 103 20.85 -9.22 -3.98
N VAL A 104 19.63 -9.43 -4.51
CA VAL A 104 19.43 -10.17 -5.76
C VAL A 104 19.96 -9.40 -6.96
N PHE A 105 19.64 -8.11 -7.09
CA PHE A 105 20.11 -7.30 -8.22
C PHE A 105 21.65 -7.28 -8.28
N CYS A 106 22.33 -7.02 -7.15
CA CYS A 106 23.77 -6.97 -7.08
C CYS A 106 24.45 -8.34 -7.20
N THR A 107 23.72 -9.44 -7.00
CA THR A 107 24.21 -10.80 -7.24
C THR A 107 24.28 -11.12 -8.73
N TYR A 108 23.30 -10.68 -9.50
CA TYR A 108 23.16 -11.05 -10.92
C TYR A 108 23.52 -9.93 -11.90
N ARG A 109 23.73 -8.70 -11.39
CA ARG A 109 24.13 -7.52 -12.15
C ARG A 109 25.13 -6.67 -11.36
N SER A 110 25.79 -5.75 -12.05
CA SER A 110 26.55 -4.72 -11.35
C SER A 110 25.64 -3.80 -10.54
N PRO A 111 26.01 -3.41 -9.30
CA PRO A 111 25.27 -2.46 -8.50
C PRO A 111 25.11 -1.08 -9.16
N HIS A 112 25.87 -0.81 -10.20
CA HIS A 112 25.87 0.44 -10.97
C HIS A 112 24.94 0.39 -12.19
N GLU A 113 24.33 -0.76 -12.50
CA GLU A 113 23.45 -0.93 -13.66
C GLU A 113 21.97 -0.61 -13.40
N TYR A 114 21.60 -0.15 -12.23
CA TYR A 114 20.19 0.10 -11.88
C TYR A 114 19.53 1.25 -12.66
N LEU A 115 20.28 2.11 -13.33
CA LEU A 115 19.76 3.11 -14.29
C LEU A 115 20.01 2.71 -15.76
N ASN A 116 20.51 1.51 -16.02
CA ASN A 116 20.68 1.01 -17.39
C ASN A 116 19.35 0.49 -17.92
N PRO A 117 18.82 1.01 -19.06
CA PRO A 117 17.59 0.50 -19.65
C PRO A 117 17.62 -1.01 -19.92
N ASN A 118 18.79 -1.55 -20.24
CA ASN A 118 19.00 -2.98 -20.49
C ASN A 118 18.96 -3.85 -19.22
N ALA A 119 18.72 -3.26 -18.04
CA ALA A 119 18.46 -4.01 -16.82
C ALA A 119 16.97 -4.27 -16.57
N TYR A 120 16.09 -3.74 -17.42
CA TYR A 120 14.65 -3.80 -17.25
C TYR A 120 13.93 -4.21 -18.52
N ILE A 121 12.78 -4.86 -18.34
CA ILE A 121 11.84 -5.17 -19.41
C ILE A 121 10.47 -4.61 -19.06
N CYS A 122 9.80 -4.04 -20.05
CA CYS A 122 8.40 -3.65 -19.90
C CYS A 122 7.53 -4.89 -19.96
N MET A 123 6.90 -5.26 -18.84
CA MET A 123 5.96 -6.37 -18.77
C MET A 123 4.53 -5.83 -18.78
N ASN A 124 3.67 -6.41 -19.64
CA ASN A 124 2.22 -6.19 -19.63
C ASN A 124 1.75 -4.72 -19.76
N GLN A 125 2.37 -3.91 -20.60
CA GLN A 125 2.01 -2.50 -20.84
C GLN A 125 2.07 -1.62 -19.56
N ASP A 126 2.74 -2.08 -18.52
CA ASP A 126 2.98 -1.30 -17.32
C ASP A 126 3.87 -0.08 -17.67
N ARG A 127 4.60 0.41 -16.78
CA ARG A 127 5.41 1.61 -16.96
C ARG A 127 6.53 1.41 -17.99
N PRO A 128 6.69 2.27 -19.02
CA PRO A 128 7.83 2.22 -19.94
C PRO A 128 9.15 2.31 -19.18
N VAL A 129 10.17 1.59 -19.64
CA VAL A 129 11.48 1.52 -18.98
C VAL A 129 12.12 2.89 -18.83
N ASP A 130 12.05 3.73 -19.88
CA ASP A 130 12.61 5.10 -19.81
C ASP A 130 11.91 5.96 -18.74
N ALA A 131 10.59 5.81 -18.59
CA ALA A 131 9.85 6.50 -17.54
C ALA A 131 10.23 5.98 -16.15
N LEU A 132 10.46 4.68 -16.00
CA LEU A 132 10.95 4.09 -14.75
C LEU A 132 12.30 4.69 -14.35
N ILE A 133 13.26 4.73 -15.27
CA ILE A 133 14.61 5.27 -15.03
C ILE A 133 14.56 6.77 -14.67
N LYS A 134 13.81 7.55 -15.45
CA LYS A 134 13.64 8.99 -15.14
C LYS A 134 13.06 9.22 -13.74
N ASP A 135 12.12 8.40 -13.32
CA ASP A 135 11.57 8.53 -11.98
C ASP A 135 12.54 8.06 -10.88
N MET A 136 13.38 7.04 -11.14
CA MET A 136 14.46 6.71 -10.22
C MET A 136 15.41 7.90 -10.03
N MET A 137 15.82 8.55 -11.11
CA MET A 137 16.67 9.73 -11.06
C MET A 137 16.00 10.89 -10.31
N ARG A 138 14.70 11.16 -10.58
CA ARG A 138 13.92 12.17 -9.85
C ARG A 138 13.89 11.88 -8.34
N HIS A 139 13.67 10.63 -7.97
CA HIS A 139 13.65 10.23 -6.57
C HIS A 139 15.01 10.38 -5.91
N ILE A 140 16.11 10.01 -6.58
CA ILE A 140 17.47 10.18 -6.07
C ILE A 140 17.76 11.67 -5.83
N LEU A 141 17.44 12.54 -6.78
CA LEU A 141 17.68 13.98 -6.63
C LEU A 141 16.87 14.59 -5.48
N ARG A 142 15.61 14.17 -5.34
CA ARG A 142 14.68 14.77 -4.37
C ARG A 142 14.85 14.27 -2.95
N TYR A 143 15.12 12.98 -2.76
CA TYR A 143 15.09 12.31 -1.45
C TYR A 143 16.44 11.72 -1.05
N ARG A 144 17.53 12.25 -1.61
CA ARG A 144 18.88 11.75 -1.40
C ARG A 144 19.34 11.90 0.04
N GLU A 145 20.03 10.89 0.51
CA GLU A 145 20.80 10.94 1.74
C GLU A 145 21.93 11.98 1.65
N PRO A 146 22.43 12.54 2.79
CA PRO A 146 23.46 13.57 2.79
C PRO A 146 24.69 13.21 1.94
N TYR A 147 25.21 11.99 2.05
CA TYR A 147 26.38 11.56 1.28
C TYR A 147 26.09 11.45 -0.23
N VAL A 148 24.86 11.10 -0.64
CA VAL A 148 24.45 11.12 -2.05
C VAL A 148 24.42 12.54 -2.56
N ARG A 149 23.95 13.50 -1.73
CA ARG A 149 23.97 14.93 -2.03
C ARG A 149 25.40 15.41 -2.24
N GLU A 150 26.31 15.09 -1.32
CA GLU A 150 27.72 15.47 -1.39
C GLU A 150 28.36 15.00 -2.71
N ARG A 151 28.12 13.72 -3.12
CA ARG A 151 28.63 13.19 -4.38
C ARG A 151 28.11 13.92 -5.61
N VAL A 152 26.82 14.24 -5.63
CA VAL A 152 26.21 15.03 -6.72
C VAL A 152 26.81 16.44 -6.77
N GLU A 153 27.04 17.08 -5.62
CA GLU A 153 27.63 18.40 -5.51
C GLU A 153 29.12 18.42 -5.89
N GLU A 154 29.89 17.42 -5.48
CA GLU A 154 31.30 17.24 -5.85
C GLU A 154 31.45 17.08 -7.36
N TRP A 155 30.66 16.21 -7.96
CA TRP A 155 30.64 16.03 -9.40
C TRP A 155 30.24 17.32 -10.12
N TRP A 156 29.18 17.98 -9.68
CA TRP A 156 28.72 19.24 -10.27
C TRP A 156 29.81 20.31 -10.26
N LYS A 157 30.53 20.46 -9.17
CA LYS A 157 31.67 21.41 -9.07
C LYS A 157 32.80 21.06 -10.02
N SER A 158 32.99 19.80 -10.35
CA SER A 158 34.03 19.35 -11.29
C SER A 158 33.62 19.56 -12.75
N CYS A 159 32.33 19.77 -13.06
CA CYS A 159 31.88 20.02 -14.40
C CYS A 159 32.25 21.44 -14.86
N ALA A 160 32.86 21.58 -16.04
CA ALA A 160 33.25 22.87 -16.62
C ALA A 160 32.06 23.84 -16.86
N LYS A 161 30.82 23.29 -16.85
CA LYS A 161 29.58 24.03 -17.02
C LYS A 161 28.99 24.55 -15.70
N SER A 162 29.65 24.31 -14.56
CA SER A 162 29.15 24.75 -13.26
C SER A 162 29.10 26.27 -13.18
N SER A 163 27.97 26.88 -13.57
CA SER A 163 27.64 28.21 -13.13
C SER A 163 27.46 28.19 -11.62
N SER A 164 27.65 29.33 -10.95
CA SER A 164 27.66 29.52 -9.48
C SER A 164 26.39 29.06 -8.72
N LYS A 165 25.50 28.25 -9.30
CA LYS A 165 24.30 27.71 -8.69
C LYS A 165 24.51 26.27 -8.25
N ASN A 166 23.93 25.90 -7.11
CA ASN A 166 23.88 24.50 -6.66
C ASN A 166 23.11 23.62 -7.66
N PRO A 167 23.45 22.32 -7.76
CA PRO A 167 22.73 21.39 -8.62
C PRO A 167 21.25 21.33 -8.24
N SER A 168 20.35 21.35 -9.24
CA SER A 168 18.92 21.31 -9.02
C SER A 168 18.46 19.98 -8.44
N GLU A 169 17.43 20.03 -7.58
CA GLU A 169 16.72 18.85 -7.08
C GLU A 169 15.64 18.36 -8.07
N ASN A 170 15.36 19.17 -9.10
CA ASN A 170 14.39 18.83 -10.13
C ASN A 170 15.10 18.37 -11.40
N LEU A 171 14.83 17.15 -11.84
CA LEU A 171 15.43 16.56 -13.03
C LEU A 171 15.14 17.38 -14.31
N ASP A 172 13.97 18.05 -14.35
CA ASP A 172 13.57 18.80 -15.53
C ASP A 172 14.35 20.13 -15.71
N ASP A 173 15.15 20.54 -14.71
CA ASP A 173 16.04 21.70 -14.78
C ASP A 173 17.44 21.35 -15.33
N TRP A 174 17.71 20.06 -15.60
CA TRP A 174 19.00 19.61 -16.11
C TRP A 174 19.03 19.63 -17.63
N GLU A 175 20.04 20.28 -18.19
CA GLU A 175 20.25 20.36 -19.65
C GLU A 175 20.73 19.02 -20.23
N ASP A 176 21.59 18.32 -19.51
CA ASP A 176 22.15 17.03 -19.90
C ASP A 176 21.80 15.95 -18.90
N VAL A 177 20.63 15.34 -19.08
CA VAL A 177 20.11 14.25 -18.23
C VAL A 177 20.91 12.98 -18.40
N GLU A 178 21.52 12.77 -19.56
CA GLU A 178 22.34 11.58 -19.84
C GLU A 178 23.65 11.64 -19.08
N GLU A 179 24.37 12.77 -19.10
CA GLU A 179 25.59 12.97 -18.33
C GLU A 179 25.33 12.79 -16.82
N LEU A 180 24.21 13.31 -16.31
CA LEU A 180 23.77 13.09 -14.93
C LEU A 180 23.53 11.60 -14.64
N ARG A 181 22.90 10.86 -15.55
CA ARG A 181 22.65 9.43 -15.41
C ARG A 181 23.94 8.64 -15.34
N GLU A 182 24.90 8.94 -16.23
CA GLU A 182 26.20 8.30 -16.25
C GLU A 182 26.97 8.55 -14.93
N MET A 183 26.93 9.78 -14.43
CA MET A 183 27.51 10.10 -13.13
C MET A 183 26.87 9.27 -12.01
N MET A 184 25.53 9.25 -11.94
CA MET A 184 24.83 8.47 -10.92
C MET A 184 25.18 6.99 -10.99
N GLN A 185 25.27 6.42 -12.18
CA GLN A 185 25.68 5.04 -12.36
C GLN A 185 27.12 4.80 -11.91
N LYS A 186 28.02 5.73 -12.16
CA LYS A 186 29.43 5.60 -11.80
C LYS A 186 29.68 5.75 -10.30
N GLU A 187 29.06 6.72 -9.67
CA GLU A 187 29.42 7.15 -8.30
C GLU A 187 28.44 6.61 -7.23
N LEU A 188 27.23 6.23 -7.61
CA LEU A 188 26.16 5.86 -6.69
C LEU A 188 25.70 4.42 -6.93
N PRO A 189 26.16 3.45 -6.15
CA PRO A 189 25.67 2.07 -6.25
C PRO A 189 24.22 1.95 -5.75
N LEU A 190 23.46 0.95 -6.23
CA LEU A 190 22.05 0.75 -5.92
C LEU A 190 21.72 0.80 -4.43
N TRP A 191 22.54 0.16 -3.58
CA TRP A 191 22.30 0.14 -2.13
C TRP A 191 22.38 1.52 -1.48
N SER A 192 23.00 2.49 -2.13
CA SER A 192 23.13 3.86 -1.62
C SER A 192 21.95 4.75 -1.95
N VAL A 193 21.12 4.36 -2.91
CA VAL A 193 20.03 5.20 -3.44
C VAL A 193 18.63 4.56 -3.31
N VAL A 194 18.56 3.26 -3.04
CA VAL A 194 17.29 2.51 -3.00
C VAL A 194 16.30 3.06 -1.97
N ASP A 195 16.79 3.65 -0.89
CA ASP A 195 15.95 4.25 0.15
C ASP A 195 15.24 5.53 -0.31
N SER A 196 15.70 6.17 -1.39
CA SER A 196 15.01 7.28 -2.04
C SER A 196 13.73 6.85 -2.75
N PHE A 197 13.60 5.57 -3.12
CA PHE A 197 12.49 5.10 -3.95
C PHE A 197 11.20 4.96 -3.16
N SER A 198 10.10 5.51 -3.68
CA SER A 198 8.77 5.22 -3.12
C SER A 198 8.42 3.74 -3.32
N LEU A 199 7.52 3.21 -2.48
CA LEU A 199 7.09 1.81 -2.60
C LEU A 199 6.52 1.48 -3.99
N GLY A 200 5.83 2.41 -4.64
CA GLY A 200 5.32 2.23 -6.01
C GLY A 200 6.45 2.11 -7.02
N LEU A 201 7.44 3.01 -6.96
CA LEU A 201 8.62 2.98 -7.82
C LEU A 201 9.43 1.71 -7.59
N LEU A 202 9.69 1.36 -6.32
CA LEU A 202 10.37 0.11 -5.94
C LEU A 202 9.66 -1.12 -6.50
N SER A 203 8.32 -1.16 -6.41
CA SER A 203 7.52 -2.27 -6.95
C SER A 203 7.74 -2.46 -8.45
N HIS A 204 7.74 -1.37 -9.24
CA HIS A 204 8.03 -1.44 -10.68
C HIS A 204 9.48 -1.86 -10.95
N ALA A 205 10.44 -1.31 -10.21
CA ALA A 205 11.85 -1.66 -10.37
C ALA A 205 12.11 -3.15 -10.10
N VAL A 206 11.52 -3.69 -9.03
CA VAL A 206 11.62 -5.12 -8.69
C VAL A 206 11.03 -5.98 -9.79
N VAL A 207 9.80 -5.68 -10.24
CA VAL A 207 9.07 -6.52 -11.19
C VAL A 207 9.69 -6.51 -12.58
N GLN A 208 10.17 -5.35 -13.04
CA GLN A 208 10.74 -5.20 -14.38
C GLN A 208 12.22 -5.58 -14.49
N SER A 209 12.94 -5.73 -13.37
CA SER A 209 14.36 -6.07 -13.40
C SER A 209 14.61 -7.51 -13.88
N TYR A 210 15.62 -7.68 -14.75
CA TYR A 210 16.06 -8.98 -15.22
C TYR A 210 17.58 -9.06 -15.36
N ALA A 211 18.10 -10.29 -15.45
CA ALA A 211 19.46 -10.59 -15.83
C ALA A 211 19.45 -11.60 -16.99
N SER A 212 20.54 -11.65 -17.74
CA SER A 212 20.75 -12.69 -18.74
C SER A 212 21.43 -13.88 -18.07
N GLU A 213 20.83 -15.06 -18.16
CA GLU A 213 21.42 -16.31 -17.72
C GLU A 213 21.94 -17.05 -18.96
N THR A 214 23.21 -17.39 -18.99
CA THR A 214 23.76 -18.21 -20.09
C THR A 214 23.37 -19.66 -19.76
N SER A 215 22.35 -20.16 -20.47
CA SER A 215 22.02 -21.58 -20.40
C SER A 215 23.13 -22.40 -21.08
N ALA A 216 23.65 -23.38 -20.35
CA ALA A 216 24.70 -24.27 -20.90
C ALA A 216 24.19 -25.12 -22.08
N ASP A 217 22.87 -25.28 -22.22
CA ASP A 217 22.27 -26.19 -23.20
C ASP A 217 21.71 -25.54 -24.48
N SER A 218 21.41 -24.23 -24.47
CA SER A 218 20.71 -23.61 -25.63
C SER A 218 21.53 -22.54 -26.37
N GLY A 219 22.65 -22.09 -25.85
CA GLY A 219 23.48 -21.06 -26.49
C GLY A 219 22.86 -19.63 -26.51
N ASP A 220 21.56 -19.52 -26.32
CA ASP A 220 20.88 -18.23 -26.26
C ASP A 220 20.68 -17.77 -24.81
N PRO A 221 20.95 -16.49 -24.49
CA PRO A 221 20.77 -15.99 -23.14
C PRO A 221 19.28 -15.93 -22.78
N GLU A 222 18.86 -16.77 -21.84
CA GLU A 222 17.49 -16.71 -21.30
C GLU A 222 17.36 -15.54 -20.31
N LYS A 223 16.25 -14.81 -20.41
CA LYS A 223 15.96 -13.68 -19.51
C LYS A 223 15.45 -14.19 -18.17
N MET A 224 16.29 -14.10 -17.15
CA MET A 224 15.93 -14.41 -15.78
C MET A 224 15.27 -13.18 -15.11
N LEU A 225 14.01 -13.29 -14.74
CA LEU A 225 13.26 -12.23 -14.05
C LEU A 225 13.67 -12.17 -12.57
N LEU A 226 14.31 -11.06 -12.15
CA LEU A 226 14.87 -10.93 -10.80
C LEU A 226 13.82 -10.89 -9.70
N TYR A 227 12.58 -10.49 -10.00
CA TYR A 227 11.51 -10.55 -9.00
C TYR A 227 11.24 -11.96 -8.47
N LYS A 228 11.49 -13.00 -9.28
CA LYS A 228 11.34 -14.40 -8.83
C LYS A 228 12.37 -14.73 -7.76
N LYS A 229 13.62 -14.32 -7.96
CA LYS A 229 14.71 -14.48 -6.99
C LYS A 229 14.49 -13.61 -5.75
N THR A 230 13.99 -12.39 -5.92
CA THR A 230 13.63 -11.51 -4.81
C THR A 230 12.55 -12.16 -3.92
N ALA A 231 11.51 -12.74 -4.52
CA ALA A 231 10.48 -13.47 -3.78
C ALA A 231 11.07 -14.69 -3.04
N GLU A 232 11.92 -15.48 -3.70
CA GLU A 232 12.63 -16.62 -3.08
C GLU A 232 13.47 -16.15 -1.88
N ARG A 233 14.23 -15.07 -2.03
CA ARG A 233 15.06 -14.48 -0.97
C ARG A 233 14.24 -14.04 0.25
N MET A 234 12.98 -13.62 0.04
CA MET A 234 12.02 -13.27 1.09
C MET A 234 11.25 -14.48 1.66
N GLY A 235 11.49 -15.70 1.16
CA GLY A 235 10.71 -16.89 1.54
C GLY A 235 9.26 -16.85 1.05
N VAL A 236 8.98 -16.18 -0.07
CA VAL A 236 7.66 -16.00 -0.65
C VAL A 236 7.58 -16.68 -2.02
N ASN A 237 6.45 -17.33 -2.32
CA ASN A 237 6.24 -17.89 -3.64
C ASN A 237 6.10 -16.77 -4.70
N HIS A 238 6.91 -16.84 -5.74
CA HIS A 238 6.97 -15.82 -6.79
C HIS A 238 5.70 -15.73 -7.65
N LYS A 239 4.90 -16.79 -7.75
CA LYS A 239 3.74 -16.87 -8.66
C LYS A 239 2.75 -15.71 -8.54
N HIS A 240 2.63 -15.11 -7.37
CA HIS A 240 1.73 -13.98 -7.12
C HIS A 240 2.45 -12.76 -6.54
N PHE A 241 3.77 -12.72 -6.65
CA PHE A 241 4.58 -11.70 -5.96
C PHE A 241 4.28 -10.30 -6.48
N GLU A 242 4.17 -10.12 -7.80
CA GLU A 242 3.78 -8.84 -8.43
C GLU A 242 2.44 -8.32 -7.88
N GLY A 243 1.39 -9.14 -7.91
CA GLY A 243 0.08 -8.75 -7.39
C GLY A 243 0.10 -8.43 -5.89
N ARG A 244 1.00 -9.06 -5.11
CA ARG A 244 1.22 -8.75 -3.69
C ARG A 244 1.86 -7.39 -3.49
N LEU A 245 2.87 -7.04 -4.30
CA LEU A 245 3.53 -5.73 -4.28
C LEU A 245 2.53 -4.61 -4.62
N ARG A 246 1.70 -4.82 -5.65
CA ARG A 246 0.64 -3.90 -6.04
C ARG A 246 -0.38 -3.70 -4.90
N SER A 247 -0.85 -4.79 -4.30
CA SER A 247 -1.77 -4.73 -3.17
C SER A 247 -1.16 -4.05 -1.95
N LEU A 248 0.13 -4.28 -1.66
CA LEU A 248 0.85 -3.59 -0.59
C LEU A 248 0.88 -2.08 -0.82
N THR A 249 1.19 -1.65 -2.05
CA THR A 249 1.22 -0.23 -2.42
C THR A 249 -0.16 0.42 -2.26
N THR A 250 -1.21 -0.23 -2.73
CA THR A 250 -2.59 0.25 -2.61
C THR A 250 -3.02 0.36 -1.15
N LEU A 251 -2.76 -0.66 -0.34
CA LEU A 251 -3.10 -0.64 1.08
C LEU A 251 -2.31 0.43 1.85
N ARG A 252 -1.00 0.56 1.56
CA ARG A 252 -0.15 1.60 2.18
C ARG A 252 -0.69 3.00 1.91
N ASN A 253 -1.10 3.26 0.69
CA ASN A 253 -1.67 4.57 0.34
C ASN A 253 -3.00 4.80 1.08
N ARG A 254 -3.88 3.80 1.17
CA ARG A 254 -5.13 3.92 1.96
C ARG A 254 -4.86 4.24 3.41
N VAL A 255 -3.96 3.50 4.05
CA VAL A 255 -3.60 3.71 5.45
C VAL A 255 -2.95 5.08 5.65
N ALA A 256 -2.00 5.47 4.79
CA ALA A 256 -1.32 6.77 4.89
C ALA A 256 -2.26 7.97 4.72
N HIS A 257 -3.34 7.81 3.95
CA HIS A 257 -4.36 8.84 3.74
C HIS A 257 -5.55 8.74 4.71
N GLY A 258 -5.47 7.90 5.74
CA GLY A 258 -6.55 7.73 6.72
C GLY A 258 -7.87 7.22 6.10
N SER A 259 -7.78 6.49 4.99
CA SER A 259 -8.98 5.93 4.34
C SER A 259 -9.52 4.77 5.16
N ARG A 260 -10.84 4.67 5.24
CA ARG A 260 -11.52 3.57 5.91
C ARG A 260 -11.11 2.22 5.32
N LEU A 261 -10.81 1.25 6.18
CA LEU A 261 -10.55 -0.15 5.82
C LEU A 261 -11.78 -1.03 6.03
N TRP A 262 -12.56 -0.76 7.07
CA TRP A 262 -13.77 -1.50 7.40
C TRP A 262 -14.83 -1.40 6.29
N MET A 263 -15.31 -2.56 5.84
CA MET A 263 -16.27 -2.67 4.72
C MET A 263 -15.85 -1.93 3.44
N MET A 264 -14.55 -1.87 3.18
CA MET A 264 -14.02 -1.35 1.91
C MET A 264 -13.41 -2.50 1.13
N PRO A 265 -13.94 -2.85 -0.05
CA PRO A 265 -13.32 -3.86 -0.89
C PRO A 265 -11.97 -3.36 -1.42
N THR A 266 -11.00 -4.26 -1.54
CA THR A 266 -9.77 -3.94 -2.27
C THR A 266 -10.02 -3.95 -3.77
N THR A 267 -9.39 -3.03 -4.48
CA THR A 267 -9.36 -3.01 -5.96
C THR A 267 -8.46 -4.11 -6.49
N ASP A 268 -7.35 -4.34 -5.79
CA ASP A 268 -6.40 -5.41 -6.08
C ASP A 268 -6.78 -6.63 -5.23
N THR A 269 -6.99 -7.77 -5.86
CA THR A 269 -7.36 -9.01 -5.17
C THR A 269 -6.11 -9.88 -5.02
N PRO A 270 -5.30 -9.68 -3.96
CA PRO A 270 -4.08 -10.45 -3.79
C PRO A 270 -4.41 -11.91 -3.47
N ALA A 271 -3.56 -12.82 -3.92
CA ALA A 271 -3.73 -14.23 -3.60
C ALA A 271 -3.60 -14.47 -2.09
N LYS A 272 -4.46 -15.33 -1.53
CA LYS A 272 -4.39 -15.75 -0.12
C LYS A 272 -3.06 -16.43 0.18
N PRO A 273 -2.31 -16.00 1.21
CA PRO A 273 -1.09 -16.67 1.64
C PRO A 273 -1.38 -18.12 2.07
N LYS A 274 -0.67 -19.09 1.50
CA LYS A 274 -0.86 -20.52 1.83
C LYS A 274 -0.56 -20.81 3.30
N ILE A 275 0.44 -20.16 3.88
CA ILE A 275 0.82 -20.33 5.29
C ILE A 275 -0.27 -19.89 6.28
N PHE A 276 -1.22 -19.03 5.85
CA PHE A 276 -2.35 -18.54 6.64
C PHE A 276 -3.70 -19.09 6.14
N ALA A 277 -3.69 -20.13 5.27
CA ALA A 277 -4.88 -20.63 4.60
C ALA A 277 -6.00 -21.05 5.57
N LYS A 278 -5.66 -21.62 6.73
CA LYS A 278 -6.62 -22.03 7.76
C LYS A 278 -7.43 -20.83 8.27
N ASP A 279 -6.76 -19.74 8.60
CA ASP A 279 -7.38 -18.53 9.13
C ASP A 279 -8.18 -17.78 8.05
N LEU A 280 -7.74 -17.87 6.80
CA LEU A 280 -8.36 -17.18 5.66
C LEU A 280 -9.40 -18.02 4.91
N ARG A 281 -9.79 -19.20 5.42
CA ARG A 281 -10.72 -20.11 4.74
C ARG A 281 -12.02 -19.40 4.34
N ASN A 282 -12.60 -18.65 5.27
CA ASN A 282 -13.88 -17.95 5.10
C ASN A 282 -13.73 -16.48 4.71
N ALA A 283 -12.51 -15.98 4.57
CA ALA A 283 -12.28 -14.61 4.14
C ALA A 283 -12.65 -14.41 2.67
N ASP A 284 -13.26 -13.30 2.35
CA ASP A 284 -13.50 -12.91 0.96
C ASP A 284 -12.17 -12.48 0.29
N PRO A 285 -11.90 -12.89 -0.96
CA PRO A 285 -10.70 -12.44 -1.67
C PRO A 285 -10.58 -10.91 -1.80
N LYS A 286 -11.71 -10.21 -1.89
CA LYS A 286 -11.77 -8.73 -1.96
C LYS A 286 -11.77 -8.06 -0.59
N GLY A 287 -11.84 -8.83 0.49
CA GLY A 287 -11.81 -8.30 1.86
C GLY A 287 -10.42 -7.83 2.26
N MET A 288 -10.37 -6.76 3.06
CA MET A 288 -9.11 -6.20 3.56
C MET A 288 -8.28 -7.21 4.34
N LEU A 289 -8.91 -8.20 5.01
CA LEU A 289 -8.21 -9.22 5.78
C LEU A 289 -7.18 -10.00 4.94
N VAL A 290 -7.46 -10.24 3.64
CA VAL A 290 -6.50 -10.90 2.74
C VAL A 290 -5.31 -9.98 2.43
N SER A 291 -5.55 -8.67 2.28
CA SER A 291 -4.48 -7.69 2.12
C SER A 291 -3.62 -7.57 3.39
N PHE A 292 -4.23 -7.60 4.57
CA PHE A 292 -3.51 -7.62 5.87
C PHE A 292 -2.61 -8.86 6.00
N ALA A 293 -3.11 -10.03 5.61
CA ALA A 293 -2.33 -11.26 5.59
C ALA A 293 -1.15 -11.19 4.60
N ASN A 294 -1.30 -10.46 3.50
CA ASN A 294 -0.20 -10.24 2.56
C ASN A 294 0.87 -9.28 3.11
N VAL A 295 0.49 -8.27 3.92
CA VAL A 295 1.47 -7.46 4.67
C VAL A 295 2.30 -8.36 5.59
N ALA A 296 1.65 -9.26 6.35
CA ALA A 296 2.35 -10.21 7.21
C ALA A 296 3.27 -11.16 6.42
N LEU A 297 2.83 -11.64 5.25
CA LEU A 297 3.65 -12.51 4.39
C LEU A 297 4.93 -11.83 3.89
N LEU A 298 4.90 -10.51 3.67
CA LEU A 298 6.02 -9.76 3.10
C LEU A 298 7.06 -9.29 4.15
N GLN A 299 7.08 -9.88 5.36
CA GLN A 299 8.02 -9.51 6.44
C GLN A 299 9.44 -10.07 6.29
N GLY A 300 9.76 -10.71 5.16
CA GLY A 300 11.12 -11.11 4.80
C GLY A 300 11.60 -12.47 5.33
N ASN A 301 10.98 -13.03 6.38
CA ASN A 301 11.27 -14.39 6.84
C ASN A 301 10.09 -14.99 7.61
N THR A 302 10.05 -16.33 7.71
CA THR A 302 8.93 -17.08 8.28
C THR A 302 8.58 -16.71 9.73
N ARG A 303 9.56 -16.41 10.57
CA ARG A 303 9.32 -16.00 11.96
C ARG A 303 8.57 -14.68 11.99
N ARG A 304 9.11 -13.65 11.32
CA ARG A 304 8.48 -12.32 11.24
C ARG A 304 7.09 -12.39 10.59
N GLN A 305 6.93 -13.21 9.55
CA GLN A 305 5.63 -13.46 8.90
C GLN A 305 4.59 -13.97 9.90
N THR A 306 4.96 -14.97 10.70
CA THR A 306 4.08 -15.58 11.69
C THR A 306 3.75 -14.62 12.83
N ASP A 307 4.76 -13.91 13.34
CA ASP A 307 4.57 -12.96 14.44
C ASP A 307 3.69 -11.77 14.02
N ALA A 308 3.92 -11.22 12.83
CA ALA A 308 3.08 -10.15 12.28
C ALA A 308 1.63 -10.62 12.07
N TRP A 309 1.42 -11.82 11.51
CA TRP A 309 0.07 -12.34 11.33
C TRP A 309 -0.66 -12.57 12.66
N LYS A 310 0.03 -13.11 13.67
CA LYS A 310 -0.53 -13.27 15.02
C LYS A 310 -0.99 -11.94 15.61
N ALA A 311 -0.15 -10.91 15.51
CA ALA A 311 -0.48 -9.59 16.05
C ALA A 311 -1.67 -8.94 15.31
N ILE A 312 -1.65 -8.96 13.97
CA ILE A 312 -2.75 -8.43 13.16
C ILE A 312 -4.06 -9.16 13.45
N LYS A 313 -4.01 -10.51 13.47
CA LYS A 313 -5.19 -11.33 13.74
C LYS A 313 -5.74 -11.08 15.13
N ALA A 314 -4.88 -11.04 16.16
CA ALA A 314 -5.27 -10.79 17.53
C ALA A 314 -6.02 -9.46 17.67
N LEU A 315 -5.52 -8.39 17.03
CA LEU A 315 -6.18 -7.10 17.05
C LEU A 315 -7.51 -7.13 16.29
N VAL A 316 -7.54 -7.63 15.07
CA VAL A 316 -8.76 -7.69 14.22
C VAL A 316 -9.88 -8.50 14.89
N THR A 317 -9.55 -9.51 15.68
CA THR A 317 -10.55 -10.38 16.34
C THR A 317 -11.01 -9.89 17.71
N GLN A 318 -10.54 -8.74 18.18
CA GLN A 318 -11.03 -8.13 19.44
C GLN A 318 -12.47 -7.63 19.31
N ASP A 319 -12.85 -7.19 18.10
CA ASP A 319 -14.20 -6.75 17.80
C ASP A 319 -14.81 -7.61 16.68
N GLU A 320 -15.94 -8.26 16.98
CA GLU A 320 -16.61 -9.15 16.03
C GLU A 320 -17.14 -8.39 14.81
N SER A 321 -17.73 -7.22 15.00
CA SER A 321 -18.27 -6.40 13.92
C SER A 321 -17.17 -5.89 13.00
N TYR A 322 -16.01 -5.54 13.57
CA TYR A 322 -14.83 -5.17 12.80
C TYR A 322 -14.32 -6.35 11.97
N SER A 323 -14.14 -7.49 12.61
CA SER A 323 -13.67 -8.74 11.97
C SER A 323 -14.58 -9.15 10.80
N ILE A 324 -15.90 -9.10 11.00
CA ILE A 324 -16.90 -9.36 9.96
C ILE A 324 -16.72 -8.37 8.80
N GLY A 325 -16.60 -7.09 9.09
CA GLY A 325 -16.53 -6.03 8.07
C GLY A 325 -15.26 -6.04 7.22
N VAL A 326 -14.14 -6.55 7.73
CA VAL A 326 -12.88 -6.63 6.95
C VAL A 326 -12.70 -7.96 6.21
N GLY A 327 -13.42 -9.03 6.61
CA GLY A 327 -13.14 -10.37 6.09
C GLY A 327 -14.32 -11.21 5.60
N SER A 328 -15.55 -10.97 6.04
CA SER A 328 -16.67 -11.88 5.82
C SER A 328 -17.13 -11.95 4.36
N ARG A 329 -17.13 -13.15 3.78
CA ARG A 329 -17.71 -13.40 2.44
C ARG A 329 -19.19 -13.00 2.36
N LYS A 330 -19.97 -13.17 3.42
CA LYS A 330 -21.38 -12.81 3.43
C LYS A 330 -21.57 -11.31 3.18
N ILE A 331 -20.72 -10.46 3.79
CA ILE A 331 -20.73 -9.01 3.58
C ILE A 331 -20.33 -8.70 2.13
N PHE A 332 -19.21 -9.20 1.64
CA PHE A 332 -18.67 -8.84 0.33
C PHE A 332 -19.52 -9.39 -0.83
N ASN A 333 -20.14 -10.55 -0.68
CA ASN A 333 -21.11 -11.06 -1.67
C ASN A 333 -22.33 -10.13 -1.81
N VAL A 334 -22.78 -9.53 -0.71
CA VAL A 334 -23.91 -8.57 -0.74
C VAL A 334 -23.46 -7.20 -1.26
N MET A 335 -22.19 -6.85 -1.09
CA MET A 335 -21.59 -5.61 -1.64
C MET A 335 -21.34 -5.71 -3.14
N ALA A 336 -21.16 -6.92 -3.69
CA ALA A 336 -21.01 -7.13 -5.12
C ALA A 336 -22.29 -6.66 -5.82
N ILE A 337 -22.27 -5.43 -6.31
CA ILE A 337 -23.30 -4.92 -7.23
C ILE A 337 -23.16 -5.75 -8.51
N PRO A 338 -24.26 -6.35 -9.02
CA PRO A 338 -24.21 -6.94 -10.36
C PRO A 338 -23.73 -5.88 -11.33
N ALA A 339 -22.79 -6.23 -12.19
CA ALA A 339 -22.33 -5.38 -13.30
C ALA A 339 -23.44 -5.30 -14.38
N ALA A 340 -24.58 -4.73 -14.03
CA ALA A 340 -25.68 -4.45 -14.94
C ALA A 340 -26.21 -3.06 -14.63
N GLY A 341 -25.85 -2.10 -15.48
CA GLY A 341 -26.53 -0.82 -15.58
C GLY A 341 -25.80 0.39 -14.98
N LEU A 342 -24.58 0.66 -15.43
CA LEU A 342 -24.09 2.01 -15.61
C LEU A 342 -23.97 2.26 -17.12
N ALA A 343 -25.11 2.31 -17.80
CA ALA A 343 -25.24 3.19 -18.95
C ALA A 343 -25.46 4.60 -18.40
N LEU A 344 -24.65 5.52 -18.86
CA LEU A 344 -24.54 6.94 -18.52
C LEU A 344 -25.89 7.65 -18.39
#